data_5082421185df16412473a65415208d36
#
_entry.id   5082421185df16412473a65415208d36
#
_cell.length_a   1.000
_cell.length_b   1.000
_cell.length_c   1.000
_cell.angle_alpha   90.00
_cell.angle_beta   90.00
_cell.angle_gamma   90.00
#
_symmetry.space_group_name_H-M   'P 1'
#
loop_
_entity.id
_entity.type
_entity.pdbx_description
1 polymer ?
#
loop_
_entity_poly.entity_id
_entity_poly.type
_entity_poly.pdbx_seq_one_letter_code
_entity_poly.pdbx_strand_id
1 'polypeptide(L)'
;ATVSKMIAETNFDIHPRSGEYLIFQKGTGKRINNVLFQVPTEKSKGILATRTYHENLLLGPDAIDEEEIDLSTHEDRIMYIYKEAQRSVKDDVINLREFIRSFTGLRPASSTHDFIIEESNVPGFINVVGIQSPGITSSPEIAKIVEDILKDSGINLEDDPDYNPH
;
A
#
# COMPACT_ATOMS: atom_id res chain seq x y z
N ALA A 1 -10.16 -5.65 11.04
CA ALA A 1 -11.18 -5.15 11.99
C ALA A 1 -12.32 -6.15 12.21
N THR A 2 -12.94 -6.73 11.15
CA THR A 2 -14.08 -7.65 11.35
C THR A 2 -13.74 -8.84 12.25
N VAL A 3 -12.65 -9.56 11.96
CA VAL A 3 -12.21 -10.70 12.79
C VAL A 3 -11.88 -10.26 14.21
N SER A 4 -11.17 -9.15 14.37
CA SER A 4 -10.85 -8.61 15.70
C SER A 4 -12.10 -8.31 16.52
N LYS A 5 -13.10 -7.66 15.90
CA LYS A 5 -14.40 -7.36 16.55
C LYS A 5 -15.23 -8.59 16.91
N MET A 6 -14.96 -9.75 16.32
CA MET A 6 -15.62 -11.01 16.67
C MET A 6 -15.03 -11.67 17.92
N ILE A 7 -13.80 -11.35 18.28
CA ILE A 7 -13.00 -12.02 19.31
C ILE A 7 -12.74 -11.10 20.50
N ALA A 8 -12.47 -9.81 20.22
CA ALA A 8 -12.00 -8.85 21.19
C ALA A 8 -12.70 -7.50 21.04
N GLU A 9 -12.71 -6.72 22.12
CA GLU A 9 -13.00 -5.28 21.99
C GLU A 9 -11.89 -4.57 21.24
N THR A 10 -12.28 -3.69 20.33
CA THR A 10 -11.32 -2.90 19.51
C THR A 10 -11.55 -1.42 19.72
N ASN A 11 -10.46 -0.67 19.87
CA ASN A 11 -10.44 0.79 19.97
C ASN A 11 -10.06 1.47 18.64
N PHE A 12 -10.09 0.71 17.55
CA PHE A 12 -9.75 1.16 16.20
C PHE A 12 -10.77 0.70 15.17
N ASP A 13 -10.82 1.45 14.08
CA ASP A 13 -11.51 1.06 12.85
C ASP A 13 -10.53 1.01 11.68
N ILE A 14 -10.83 0.15 10.71
CA ILE A 14 -10.11 0.04 9.44
C ILE A 14 -11.09 0.36 8.33
N HIS A 15 -10.75 1.32 7.50
CA HIS A 15 -11.51 1.70 6.33
C HIS A 15 -10.67 1.54 5.05
N PRO A 16 -11.32 1.29 3.91
CA PRO A 16 -10.61 1.20 2.65
C PRO A 16 -10.16 2.58 2.19
N ARG A 17 -8.90 2.68 1.79
CA ARG A 17 -8.37 3.83 1.05
C ARG A 17 -7.92 3.35 -0.31
N SER A 18 -8.68 3.70 -1.34
CA SER A 18 -8.39 3.30 -2.70
C SER A 18 -7.21 4.08 -3.30
N GLY A 19 -6.57 3.46 -4.26
CA GLY A 19 -5.54 4.08 -5.08
C GLY A 19 -5.56 3.49 -6.48
N GLU A 20 -5.84 4.34 -7.46
CA GLU A 20 -5.84 3.94 -8.86
C GLU A 20 -4.46 4.10 -9.49
N TYR A 21 -4.15 3.19 -10.39
CA TYR A 21 -2.91 3.16 -11.16
C TYR A 21 -3.19 3.08 -12.64
N LEU A 22 -2.31 3.70 -13.43
CA LEU A 22 -2.29 3.61 -14.88
C LEU A 22 -1.06 2.86 -15.32
N ILE A 23 -1.24 1.85 -16.18
CA ILE A 23 -0.15 1.10 -16.80
C ILE A 23 -0.09 1.42 -18.30
N PHE A 24 1.12 1.66 -18.80
CA PHE A 24 1.40 1.98 -20.19
C PHE A 24 2.17 0.83 -20.87
N GLN A 25 2.29 0.88 -22.18
CA GLN A 25 2.91 -0.16 -23.00
C GLN A 25 4.33 -0.50 -22.53
N LYS A 26 4.73 -1.73 -22.79
CA LYS A 26 6.10 -2.19 -22.53
C LYS A 26 7.12 -1.33 -23.29
N GLY A 27 8.21 -0.98 -22.61
CA GLY A 27 9.26 -0.11 -23.15
C GLY A 27 9.07 1.37 -22.79
N THR A 28 7.85 1.83 -22.48
CA THR A 28 7.62 3.23 -22.08
C THR A 28 8.32 3.61 -20.79
N GLY A 29 8.46 2.64 -19.86
CA GLY A 29 9.18 2.85 -18.61
C GLY A 29 10.67 3.17 -18.78
N LYS A 30 11.27 2.87 -19.94
CA LYS A 30 12.67 3.23 -20.24
C LYS A 30 12.90 4.73 -20.36
N ARG A 31 11.82 5.51 -20.50
CA ARG A 31 11.91 6.98 -20.58
C ARG A 31 12.21 7.64 -19.25
N ILE A 32 12.10 6.89 -18.15
CA ILE A 32 12.48 7.34 -16.82
C ILE A 32 13.49 6.36 -16.19
N ASN A 33 14.49 6.90 -15.48
CA ASN A 33 15.56 6.11 -14.88
C ASN A 33 15.36 5.89 -13.37
N ASN A 34 14.53 6.73 -12.74
CA ASN A 34 14.30 6.73 -11.30
C ASN A 34 12.80 6.67 -11.00
N VAL A 35 12.45 6.30 -9.77
CA VAL A 35 11.11 6.52 -9.25
C VAL A 35 10.97 8.01 -8.95
N LEU A 36 10.00 8.65 -9.57
CA LEU A 36 9.74 10.09 -9.41
C LEU A 36 8.62 10.28 -8.39
N PHE A 37 8.92 11.01 -7.34
CA PHE A 37 7.97 11.43 -6.32
C PHE A 37 7.65 12.91 -6.50
N GLN A 38 6.39 13.26 -6.31
CA GLN A 38 6.00 14.66 -6.15
C GLN A 38 6.24 15.13 -4.71
N VAL A 39 6.23 16.43 -4.51
CA VAL A 39 6.22 17.00 -3.17
C VAL A 39 4.93 16.56 -2.47
N PRO A 40 5.01 15.95 -1.27
CA PRO A 40 3.83 15.50 -0.55
C PRO A 40 2.87 16.66 -0.26
N THR A 41 1.58 16.35 -0.26
CA THR A 41 0.51 17.23 0.22
C THR A 41 -0.09 16.66 1.50
N GLU A 42 -0.98 17.39 2.15
CA GLU A 42 -1.71 16.89 3.32
C GLU A 42 -2.53 15.62 3.01
N LYS A 43 -2.97 15.46 1.76
CA LYS A 43 -3.84 14.36 1.33
C LYS A 43 -3.10 13.14 0.80
N SER A 44 -1.91 13.33 0.20
CA SER A 44 -1.18 12.21 -0.41
C SER A 44 0.30 12.53 -0.62
N LYS A 45 1.08 11.46 -0.85
CA LYS A 45 2.49 11.56 -1.27
C LYS A 45 2.67 12.00 -2.73
N GLY A 46 1.57 12.42 -3.40
CA GLY A 46 1.55 12.78 -4.82
C GLY A 46 1.49 11.54 -5.74
N ILE A 47 1.36 11.82 -7.03
CA ILE A 47 1.34 10.78 -8.05
C ILE A 47 2.78 10.40 -8.40
N LEU A 48 3.08 9.11 -8.28
CA LEU A 48 4.39 8.58 -8.65
C LEU A 48 4.43 8.24 -10.14
N ALA A 49 5.61 8.39 -10.73
CA ALA A 49 5.94 7.79 -12.02
C ALA A 49 7.10 6.82 -11.81
N THR A 50 6.90 5.55 -12.16
CA THR A 50 7.91 4.51 -11.96
C THR A 50 7.95 3.54 -13.14
N ARG A 51 9.10 2.94 -13.34
CA ARG A 51 9.29 1.84 -14.27
C ARG A 51 9.02 0.52 -13.57
N THR A 52 8.20 -0.34 -14.16
CA THR A 52 7.99 -1.71 -13.68
C THR A 52 9.17 -2.61 -14.09
N TYR A 53 9.24 -3.78 -13.46
CA TYR A 53 10.22 -4.81 -13.85
C TYR A 53 10.15 -5.17 -15.35
N HIS A 54 8.95 -5.20 -15.92
CA HIS A 54 8.73 -5.49 -17.33
C HIS A 54 8.81 -4.27 -18.25
N GLU A 55 9.39 -3.16 -17.76
CA GLU A 55 9.64 -1.94 -18.52
C GLU A 55 8.39 -1.15 -18.92
N ASN A 56 7.26 -1.41 -18.30
CA ASN A 56 6.10 -0.56 -18.44
C ASN A 56 6.29 0.72 -17.60
N LEU A 57 5.74 1.83 -18.05
CA LEU A 57 5.55 3.00 -17.19
C LEU A 57 4.29 2.77 -16.35
N LEU A 58 4.41 2.99 -15.04
CA LEU A 58 3.33 2.94 -14.08
C LEU A 58 3.19 4.32 -13.45
N LEU A 59 1.98 4.85 -13.48
CA LEU A 59 1.62 6.12 -12.84
C LEU A 59 0.62 5.86 -11.72
N GLY A 60 0.74 6.61 -10.63
CA GLY A 60 -0.14 6.46 -9.49
C GLY A 60 0.65 6.08 -8.22
N PRO A 61 -0.07 5.78 -7.12
CA PRO A 61 -1.52 5.87 -7.04
C PRO A 61 -1.99 7.28 -6.69
N ASP A 62 -3.27 7.55 -6.87
CA ASP A 62 -3.97 8.55 -6.11
C ASP A 62 -4.35 8.04 -4.71
N ALA A 63 -5.15 8.76 -3.94
CA ALA A 63 -5.58 8.35 -2.61
C ALA A 63 -6.95 8.92 -2.28
N ILE A 64 -7.94 8.04 -2.16
CA ILE A 64 -9.31 8.39 -1.78
C ILE A 64 -9.78 7.47 -0.68
N ASP A 65 -10.30 8.05 0.41
CA ASP A 65 -10.96 7.27 1.47
C ASP A 65 -12.34 6.86 0.97
N GLU A 66 -12.64 5.56 1.08
CA GLU A 66 -13.88 4.96 0.60
C GLU A 66 -14.74 4.52 1.79
N GLU A 67 -16.05 4.63 1.66
CA GLU A 67 -16.98 4.08 2.64
C GLU A 67 -17.13 2.57 2.49
N GLU A 68 -17.05 2.08 1.27
CA GLU A 68 -17.18 0.65 0.94
C GLU A 68 -16.00 0.18 0.09
N ILE A 69 -15.88 -1.15 -0.03
CA ILE A 69 -14.87 -1.79 -0.90
C ILE A 69 -15.28 -1.59 -2.36
N ASP A 70 -14.56 -0.72 -3.07
CA ASP A 70 -14.70 -0.51 -4.50
C ASP A 70 -13.34 -0.73 -5.20
N LEU A 71 -13.32 -1.63 -6.18
CA LEU A 71 -12.16 -1.94 -7.02
C LEU A 71 -12.35 -1.43 -8.46
N SER A 72 -13.41 -0.69 -8.72
CA SER A 72 -13.61 -0.07 -10.04
C SER A 72 -12.57 1.02 -10.29
N THR A 73 -12.46 1.41 -11.53
CA THR A 73 -11.61 2.52 -11.97
C THR A 73 -12.49 3.59 -12.61
N HIS A 74 -12.13 4.86 -12.42
CA HIS A 74 -12.96 6.01 -12.78
C HIS A 74 -12.24 6.92 -13.79
N GLU A 75 -12.93 7.36 -14.80
CA GLU A 75 -12.34 8.17 -15.87
C GLU A 75 -11.74 9.49 -15.35
N ASP A 76 -12.42 10.15 -14.45
CA ASP A 76 -11.96 11.40 -13.83
C ASP A 76 -10.67 11.21 -13.04
N ARG A 77 -10.54 10.11 -12.30
CA ARG A 77 -9.33 9.73 -11.55
C ARG A 77 -8.19 9.37 -12.49
N ILE A 78 -8.47 8.61 -13.54
CA ILE A 78 -7.49 8.30 -14.60
C ILE A 78 -6.93 9.59 -15.18
N MET A 79 -7.79 10.53 -15.54
CA MET A 79 -7.39 11.82 -16.10
C MET A 79 -6.66 12.71 -15.09
N TYR A 80 -7.04 12.66 -13.83
CA TYR A 80 -6.33 13.33 -12.74
C TYR A 80 -4.89 12.79 -12.61
N ILE A 81 -4.74 11.47 -12.47
CA ILE A 81 -3.43 10.83 -12.33
C ILE A 81 -2.52 11.16 -13.53
N TYR A 82 -3.07 11.09 -14.74
CA TYR A 82 -2.34 11.42 -15.96
C TYR A 82 -1.82 12.87 -15.93
N LYS A 83 -2.71 13.84 -15.65
CA LYS A 83 -2.36 15.27 -15.62
C LYS A 83 -1.33 15.59 -14.52
N GLU A 84 -1.52 15.02 -13.33
CA GLU A 84 -0.60 15.24 -12.22
C GLU A 84 0.79 14.61 -12.52
N ALA A 85 0.84 13.42 -13.09
CA ALA A 85 2.10 12.78 -13.45
C ALA A 85 2.89 13.60 -14.50
N GLN A 86 2.22 14.28 -15.42
CA GLN A 86 2.88 15.15 -16.41
C GLN A 86 3.67 16.31 -15.77
N ARG A 87 3.30 16.73 -14.55
CA ARG A 87 4.04 17.77 -13.82
C ARG A 87 5.44 17.32 -13.36
N SER A 88 5.67 16.01 -13.31
CA SER A 88 6.92 15.41 -12.84
C SER A 88 7.87 15.00 -13.96
N VAL A 89 7.43 15.05 -15.23
CA VAL A 89 8.19 14.59 -16.39
C VAL A 89 8.06 15.58 -17.53
N LYS A 90 8.92 15.42 -18.54
CA LYS A 90 8.81 16.19 -19.79
C LYS A 90 7.61 15.74 -20.64
N ASP A 91 7.13 16.60 -21.49
CA ASP A 91 5.90 16.42 -22.29
C ASP A 91 5.89 15.15 -23.16
N ASP A 92 7.05 14.65 -23.56
CA ASP A 92 7.21 13.49 -24.45
C ASP A 92 7.30 12.15 -23.71
N VAL A 93 7.35 12.17 -22.36
CA VAL A 93 7.53 10.94 -21.56
C VAL A 93 6.26 10.13 -21.46
N ILE A 94 5.11 10.78 -21.28
CA ILE A 94 3.81 10.14 -21.09
C ILE A 94 2.90 10.44 -22.27
N ASN A 95 2.43 9.38 -22.95
CA ASN A 95 1.50 9.49 -24.06
C ASN A 95 0.28 8.60 -23.82
N LEU A 96 -0.91 9.18 -23.73
CA LEU A 96 -2.18 8.45 -23.53
C LEU A 96 -2.47 7.41 -24.61
N ARG A 97 -1.93 7.53 -25.82
CA ARG A 97 -2.09 6.51 -26.87
C ARG A 97 -1.40 5.20 -26.52
N GLU A 98 -0.48 5.22 -25.54
CA GLU A 98 0.26 4.05 -25.07
C GLU A 98 -0.33 3.48 -23.77
N PHE A 99 -1.42 4.05 -23.28
CA PHE A 99 -2.17 3.54 -22.13
C PHE A 99 -2.75 2.17 -22.43
N ILE A 100 -2.56 1.20 -21.51
CA ILE A 100 -3.08 -0.17 -21.64
C ILE A 100 -4.30 -0.39 -20.77
N ARG A 101 -4.18 -0.08 -19.47
CA ARG A 101 -5.22 -0.31 -18.47
C ARG A 101 -4.99 0.45 -17.19
N SER A 102 -6.05 0.62 -16.45
CA SER A 102 -6.03 1.02 -15.04
C SER A 102 -6.39 -0.14 -14.11
N PHE A 103 -6.07 0.00 -12.86
CA PHE A 103 -6.49 -0.90 -11.78
C PHE A 103 -6.49 -0.15 -10.45
N THR A 104 -7.30 -0.63 -9.52
CA THR A 104 -7.43 -0.07 -8.17
C THR A 104 -6.88 -1.04 -7.14
N GLY A 105 -6.11 -0.52 -6.18
CA GLY A 105 -5.70 -1.21 -4.97
C GLY A 105 -6.33 -0.56 -3.74
N LEU A 106 -6.70 -1.37 -2.74
CA LEU A 106 -7.22 -0.88 -1.46
C LEU A 106 -6.16 -0.99 -0.38
N ARG A 107 -5.95 0.10 0.33
CA ARG A 107 -5.11 0.16 1.51
C ARG A 107 -5.99 0.09 2.75
N PRO A 108 -5.64 -0.70 3.78
CA PRO A 108 -6.36 -0.75 5.04
C PRO A 108 -5.96 0.44 5.91
N ALA A 109 -6.61 1.58 5.71
CA ALA A 109 -6.33 2.77 6.51
C ALA A 109 -6.93 2.61 7.91
N SER A 110 -6.12 2.87 8.96
CA SER A 110 -6.59 2.82 10.34
C SER A 110 -7.10 4.18 10.81
N SER A 111 -8.06 4.17 11.73
CA SER A 111 -8.55 5.38 12.39
C SER A 111 -7.47 6.09 13.22
N THR A 112 -6.41 5.38 13.60
CA THR A 112 -5.25 5.92 14.33
C THR A 112 -4.21 6.57 13.42
N HIS A 113 -4.36 6.43 12.09
CA HIS A 113 -3.39 6.88 11.07
C HIS A 113 -2.02 6.22 11.16
N ASP A 114 -1.88 5.13 11.91
CA ASP A 114 -0.63 4.37 12.04
C ASP A 114 -0.89 2.87 12.00
N PHE A 115 0.18 2.06 11.94
CA PHE A 115 0.11 0.62 12.09
C PHE A 115 -0.32 0.27 13.51
N ILE A 116 -1.16 -0.76 13.65
CA ILE A 116 -1.62 -1.27 14.93
C ILE A 116 -1.05 -2.68 15.07
N ILE A 117 -0.06 -2.81 15.96
CA ILE A 117 0.64 -4.07 16.23
C ILE A 117 0.61 -4.24 17.74
N GLU A 118 -0.38 -4.97 18.25
CA GLU A 118 -0.62 -5.08 19.68
C GLU A 118 -1.34 -6.38 20.04
N GLU A 119 -1.12 -6.88 21.23
CA GLU A 119 -1.98 -7.91 21.82
C GLU A 119 -3.33 -7.27 22.19
N SER A 120 -4.42 -7.98 21.89
CA SER A 120 -5.77 -7.54 22.25
C SER A 120 -6.05 -7.75 23.74
N ASN A 121 -7.24 -7.35 24.20
CA ASN A 121 -7.72 -7.69 25.54
C ASN A 121 -8.02 -9.20 25.73
N VAL A 122 -7.91 -10.01 24.67
CA VAL A 122 -8.02 -11.47 24.72
C VAL A 122 -6.61 -12.05 24.59
N PRO A 123 -6.06 -12.72 25.64
CA PRO A 123 -4.71 -13.24 25.63
C PRO A 123 -4.42 -14.16 24.45
N GLY A 124 -3.28 -13.96 23.81
CA GLY A 124 -2.85 -14.72 22.65
C GLY A 124 -3.48 -14.29 21.32
N PHE A 125 -4.35 -13.28 21.30
CA PHE A 125 -4.88 -12.70 20.08
C PHE A 125 -4.18 -11.38 19.75
N ILE A 126 -3.33 -11.41 18.73
CA ILE A 126 -2.50 -10.28 18.32
C ILE A 126 -3.10 -9.62 17.08
N ASN A 127 -3.30 -8.31 17.12
CA ASN A 127 -3.68 -7.49 15.99
C ASN A 127 -2.44 -7.03 15.23
N VAL A 128 -2.41 -7.27 13.92
CA VAL A 128 -1.42 -6.71 12.99
C VAL A 128 -2.21 -6.11 11.85
N VAL A 129 -2.68 -4.88 12.02
CA VAL A 129 -3.67 -4.24 11.14
C VAL A 129 -3.28 -2.81 10.79
N GLY A 130 -3.95 -2.23 9.80
CA GLY A 130 -3.65 -0.88 9.35
C GLY A 130 -2.34 -0.77 8.56
N ILE A 131 -1.79 -1.89 8.09
CA ILE A 131 -0.51 -1.92 7.41
C ILE A 131 -0.67 -1.41 5.98
N GLN A 132 -0.32 -0.16 5.78
CA GLN A 132 -0.24 0.51 4.48
C GLN A 132 1.23 0.60 4.03
N SER A 133 1.53 1.49 3.06
CA SER A 133 2.91 1.86 2.74
C SER A 133 3.54 2.61 3.94
N PRO A 134 4.74 2.21 4.37
CA PRO A 134 5.72 1.31 3.77
C PRO A 134 5.73 -0.13 4.33
N GLY A 135 4.61 -0.80 4.47
CA GLY A 135 4.46 -2.08 5.15
C GLY A 135 5.44 -3.16 4.69
N ILE A 136 5.67 -3.31 3.39
CA ILE A 136 6.63 -4.32 2.87
C ILE A 136 8.04 -4.04 3.40
N THR A 137 8.49 -2.79 3.35
CA THR A 137 9.81 -2.39 3.84
C THR A 137 9.92 -2.56 5.36
N SER A 138 8.83 -2.35 6.08
CA SER A 138 8.77 -2.45 7.53
C SER A 138 8.52 -3.89 8.03
N SER A 139 8.18 -4.83 7.13
CA SER A 139 7.77 -6.18 7.52
C SER A 139 8.79 -6.94 8.39
N PRO A 140 10.12 -6.80 8.22
CA PRO A 140 11.07 -7.48 9.10
C PRO A 140 11.00 -6.96 10.55
N GLU A 141 10.78 -5.66 10.73
CA GLU A 141 10.63 -5.09 12.07
C GLU A 141 9.27 -5.39 12.68
N ILE A 142 8.21 -5.38 11.87
CA ILE A 142 6.88 -5.84 12.31
C ILE A 142 6.94 -7.27 12.82
N ALA A 143 7.67 -8.15 12.13
CA ALA A 143 7.84 -9.54 12.56
C ALA A 143 8.51 -9.64 13.92
N LYS A 144 9.55 -8.83 14.20
CA LYS A 144 10.22 -8.80 15.52
C LYS A 144 9.30 -8.30 16.62
N ILE A 145 8.53 -7.24 16.35
CA ILE A 145 7.56 -6.73 17.32
C ILE A 145 6.54 -7.83 17.67
N VAL A 146 6.04 -8.56 16.67
CA VAL A 146 5.11 -9.68 16.90
C VAL A 146 5.77 -10.81 17.68
N GLU A 147 7.02 -11.13 17.36
CA GLU A 147 7.82 -12.15 18.09
C GLU A 147 7.96 -11.76 19.57
N ASP A 148 8.27 -10.50 19.86
CA ASP A 148 8.40 -10.01 21.23
C ASP A 148 7.07 -10.09 21.99
N ILE A 149 5.95 -9.70 21.35
CA ILE A 149 4.61 -9.83 21.93
C ILE A 149 4.30 -11.31 22.25
N LEU A 150 4.63 -12.24 21.35
CA LEU A 150 4.43 -13.68 21.58
C LEU A 150 5.21 -14.19 22.79
N LYS A 151 6.49 -13.78 22.93
CA LYS A 151 7.33 -14.13 24.08
C LYS A 151 6.76 -13.57 25.38
N ASP A 152 6.34 -12.32 25.38
CA ASP A 152 5.75 -11.65 26.54
C ASP A 152 4.41 -12.30 26.95
N SER A 153 3.67 -12.84 25.99
CA SER A 153 2.45 -13.65 26.22
C SER A 153 2.75 -15.07 26.74
N GLY A 154 4.02 -15.42 26.93
CA GLY A 154 4.46 -16.71 27.49
C GLY A 154 4.55 -17.85 26.48
N ILE A 155 4.52 -17.54 25.18
CA ILE A 155 4.70 -18.53 24.11
C ILE A 155 6.22 -18.80 23.97
N ASN A 156 6.61 -20.07 24.15
CA ASN A 156 7.99 -20.47 23.88
C ASN A 156 8.20 -20.63 22.39
N LEU A 157 9.05 -19.76 21.81
CA LEU A 157 9.46 -19.84 20.42
C LEU A 157 10.81 -20.55 20.34
N GLU A 158 10.88 -21.56 19.49
CA GLU A 158 12.12 -22.32 19.23
C GLU A 158 12.52 -22.12 17.77
N ASP A 159 13.84 -22.00 17.56
CA ASP A 159 14.38 -21.93 16.20
C ASP A 159 14.13 -23.25 15.47
N ASP A 160 13.66 -23.18 14.24
CA ASP A 160 13.57 -24.33 13.35
C ASP A 160 14.92 -24.49 12.60
N PRO A 161 15.74 -25.49 12.98
CA PRO A 161 17.07 -25.71 12.37
C PRO A 161 16.98 -26.16 10.90
N ASP A 162 15.79 -26.60 10.46
CA ASP A 162 15.56 -27.06 9.09
C ASP A 162 14.89 -25.98 8.22
N TYR A 163 14.63 -24.78 8.80
CA TYR A 163 14.02 -23.67 8.06
C TYR A 163 14.92 -23.21 6.91
N ASN A 164 14.38 -23.28 5.71
CA ASN A 164 15.04 -22.78 4.49
C ASN A 164 14.27 -21.57 3.94
N PRO A 165 14.86 -20.37 3.99
CA PRO A 165 14.20 -19.15 3.50
C PRO A 165 14.24 -18.98 1.97
N HIS A 166 14.77 -19.96 1.21
CA HIS A 166 14.97 -19.89 -0.26
C HIS A 166 14.10 -20.88 -1.01
#